data_0fb6f54afe08a361c618c81ed77731af
#
_entry.id   0fb6f54afe08a361c618c81ed77731af
#
_cell.length_a   1.000
_cell.length_b   1.000
_cell.length_c   1.000
_cell.angle_alpha   90.00
_cell.angle_beta   90.00
_cell.angle_gamma   90.00
#
_symmetry.space_group_name_H-M   'P 1'
#
loop_
_entity.id
_entity.type
_entity.pdbx_description
1 polymer ?
#
loop_
_entity_poly.entity_id
_entity_poly.type
_entity_poly.pdbx_seq_one_letter_code
_entity_poly.pdbx_strand_id
1 'polypeptide(L)'
;MNETDAGVMVNARFTTADYAVFVLMLVVSVAIGVHSAVRGGGSSSTQQYLLGGRRMSPVPVAISLLGGIISAISILGNATEMYYFGTQLSVNLLGCVIGTFITQWLILPLIYPLQIVSINEYIERRFKSSKLRKMATSCQLLQYFIYMGICLYAPALTLSTVTSLPTWASIITMGLICTFYITIGGVKAVVYTDVVQTLLMFFGVLVVVIICCIRLGGLGEVWGIADQGHRIEFFNMNPSPFERHTFWTSMAHGIYLIVAYVGLNQQTYQRFASVETLTISLRLCTFFLFGLWVLWVLFYFSGLVAYATYSTCDPLTAGNIEKPDQIIPYLVVDKLGHLAGLPGLFVAAVYGGVLSSLSSTANSIACVIWEDFLKHREYFKGISDRSATNVIKLLSAATGLLAIALGLLAGNLGSIFQMTQTVLGAISGPLIGIFISGICVPWANAKGAASGFVVSFLSCLTLVVGKFMRGGASPPMLPLSVAGCGDAFGNSTDIAVLGLNTTSLDYGSDVSTSFPPQDFSTIEPDVEEESKSIYDISYCYNGTIGILLTVIICSIVSLFTGPMKPDEINHLVSPYVGSLYRRFWKYREGKHYTEQDMKDEEDDVGISMVVRRT
;
A
#
# COMPACT_ATOMS: atom_id res chain seq x y z
N MET A 1 -20.23 -32.25 18.66
CA MET A 1 -19.83 -31.27 19.69
C MET A 1 -18.93 -32.02 20.65
N ASN A 2 -17.64 -32.04 20.40
CA ASN A 2 -16.66 -32.61 21.33
C ASN A 2 -15.66 -31.53 21.62
N GLU A 3 -15.58 -31.18 22.90
CA GLU A 3 -14.58 -30.33 23.52
C GLU A 3 -13.23 -31.05 23.48
N THR A 4 -12.37 -30.75 22.53
CA THR A 4 -10.92 -31.05 22.58
C THR A 4 -10.17 -30.22 21.52
N ASP A 5 -10.18 -28.90 21.65
CA ASP A 5 -9.21 -28.00 21.00
C ASP A 5 -8.73 -26.96 22.03
N ALA A 6 -8.00 -27.46 23.04
CA ALA A 6 -7.24 -26.63 23.95
C ALA A 6 -5.84 -26.44 23.33
N GLY A 7 -5.73 -25.61 22.27
CA GLY A 7 -4.46 -25.02 21.86
C GLY A 7 -3.89 -24.22 23.03
N VAL A 8 -2.61 -24.39 23.31
CA VAL A 8 -1.87 -23.70 24.38
C VAL A 8 -1.99 -22.19 24.17
N MET A 9 -3.01 -21.60 24.76
CA MET A 9 -3.18 -20.15 24.79
C MET A 9 -2.13 -19.58 25.72
N VAL A 10 -1.22 -18.78 25.16
CA VAL A 10 -0.32 -17.93 25.94
C VAL A 10 -1.15 -17.13 26.93
N ASN A 11 -0.98 -17.39 28.24
CA ASN A 11 -1.74 -16.75 29.32
C ASN A 11 -1.41 -15.26 29.55
N ALA A 12 -0.89 -14.56 28.56
CA ALA A 12 -0.66 -13.11 28.61
C ALA A 12 -1.95 -12.38 28.27
N ARG A 13 -2.79 -12.18 29.29
CA ARG A 13 -4.03 -11.40 29.15
C ARG A 13 -3.74 -9.93 29.01
N PHE A 14 -4.37 -9.32 28.00
CA PHE A 14 -4.45 -7.86 27.84
C PHE A 14 -4.91 -7.24 29.17
N THR A 15 -4.08 -6.38 29.75
CA THR A 15 -4.31 -5.83 31.10
C THR A 15 -5.32 -4.67 31.04
N THR A 16 -5.85 -4.27 32.19
CA THR A 16 -6.72 -3.06 32.28
C THR A 16 -5.98 -1.80 31.78
N ALA A 17 -4.66 -1.70 32.01
CA ALA A 17 -3.85 -0.60 31.50
C ALA A 17 -3.78 -0.59 29.96
N ASP A 18 -3.68 -1.76 29.33
CA ASP A 18 -3.66 -1.91 27.88
C ASP A 18 -4.98 -1.46 27.26
N TYR A 19 -6.10 -1.87 27.82
CA TYR A 19 -7.43 -1.38 27.42
C TYR A 19 -7.55 0.13 27.59
N ALA A 20 -7.05 0.69 28.70
CA ALA A 20 -7.12 2.13 28.97
C ALA A 20 -6.33 2.92 27.91
N VAL A 21 -5.10 2.49 27.55
CA VAL A 21 -4.29 3.15 26.52
C VAL A 21 -4.98 3.07 25.16
N PHE A 22 -5.51 1.90 24.80
CA PHE A 22 -6.22 1.70 23.53
C PHE A 22 -7.49 2.56 23.42
N VAL A 23 -8.33 2.56 24.46
CA VAL A 23 -9.56 3.38 24.51
C VAL A 23 -9.23 4.87 24.51
N LEU A 24 -8.17 5.30 25.21
CA LEU A 24 -7.73 6.70 25.21
C LEU A 24 -7.41 7.18 23.79
N MET A 25 -6.72 6.36 22.98
CA MET A 25 -6.44 6.70 21.57
C MET A 25 -7.73 6.91 20.78
N LEU A 26 -8.72 6.01 20.96
CA LEU A 26 -10.02 6.14 20.28
C LEU A 26 -10.77 7.40 20.71
N VAL A 27 -10.81 7.69 22.00
CA VAL A 27 -11.46 8.89 22.56
C VAL A 27 -10.79 10.16 22.03
N VAL A 28 -9.46 10.22 22.00
CA VAL A 28 -8.70 11.35 21.44
C VAL A 28 -9.02 11.54 19.95
N SER A 29 -9.05 10.46 19.17
CA SER A 29 -9.39 10.53 17.74
C SER A 29 -10.82 11.08 17.51
N VAL A 30 -11.80 10.59 18.27
CA VAL A 30 -13.18 11.06 18.19
C VAL A 30 -13.28 12.52 18.65
N ALA A 31 -12.60 12.89 19.75
CA ALA A 31 -12.61 14.25 20.29
C ALA A 31 -12.04 15.27 19.27
N ILE A 32 -10.95 14.95 18.59
CA ILE A 32 -10.39 15.78 17.52
C ILE A 32 -11.40 15.91 16.36
N GLY A 33 -12.04 14.82 15.95
CA GLY A 33 -13.06 14.82 14.91
C GLY A 33 -14.23 15.76 15.26
N VAL A 34 -14.79 15.61 16.45
CA VAL A 34 -15.89 16.45 16.96
C VAL A 34 -15.47 17.91 17.11
N HIS A 35 -14.28 18.16 17.70
CA HIS A 35 -13.74 19.51 17.85
C HIS A 35 -13.58 20.24 16.51
N SER A 36 -13.03 19.54 15.50
CA SER A 36 -12.86 20.08 14.17
C SER A 36 -14.21 20.37 13.50
N ALA A 37 -15.22 19.54 13.73
CA ALA A 37 -16.57 19.74 13.21
C ALA A 37 -17.26 20.95 13.85
N VAL A 38 -17.12 21.14 15.16
CA VAL A 38 -17.75 22.25 15.90
C VAL A 38 -17.07 23.58 15.56
N ARG A 39 -15.73 23.64 15.60
CA ARG A 39 -14.98 24.87 15.27
C ARG A 39 -14.99 25.22 13.78
N GLY A 40 -15.16 24.23 12.89
CA GLY A 40 -15.27 24.44 11.45
C GLY A 40 -16.57 25.14 11.02
N GLY A 41 -17.48 25.48 11.93
CA GLY A 41 -18.72 26.23 11.66
C GLY A 41 -19.68 25.47 10.73
N GLY A 42 -19.70 24.13 10.80
CA GLY A 42 -20.43 23.28 9.85
C GLY A 42 -20.06 23.68 8.43
N SER A 43 -19.02 23.08 7.84
CA SER A 43 -18.41 23.43 6.54
C SER A 43 -19.44 24.00 5.56
N SER A 44 -19.41 25.32 5.38
CA SER A 44 -20.42 26.05 4.60
C SER A 44 -20.26 25.84 3.09
N SER A 45 -19.10 25.29 2.64
CA SER A 45 -18.85 24.98 1.25
C SER A 45 -18.27 23.59 1.04
N THR A 46 -18.62 22.97 -0.06
CA THR A 46 -18.12 21.65 -0.52
C THR A 46 -16.59 21.66 -0.64
N GLN A 47 -16.02 22.75 -1.15
CA GLN A 47 -14.57 22.90 -1.28
C GLN A 47 -13.85 22.93 0.08
N GLN A 48 -14.47 23.54 1.08
CA GLN A 48 -13.91 23.55 2.43
C GLN A 48 -13.95 22.16 3.07
N TYR A 49 -15.02 21.40 2.83
CA TYR A 49 -15.16 20.03 3.34
C TYR A 49 -14.18 19.07 2.66
N LEU A 50 -14.00 19.15 1.32
CA LEU A 50 -13.20 18.21 0.53
C LEU A 50 -11.71 18.56 0.45
N LEU A 51 -11.34 19.85 0.45
CA LEU A 51 -9.97 20.33 0.23
C LEU A 51 -9.44 21.25 1.35
N GLY A 52 -10.17 21.36 2.47
CA GLY A 52 -9.76 22.23 3.58
C GLY A 52 -9.68 23.72 3.25
N GLY A 53 -10.25 24.17 2.12
CA GLY A 53 -10.21 25.55 1.64
C GLY A 53 -8.87 25.96 1.01
N ARG A 54 -8.01 25.03 0.66
CA ARG A 54 -6.69 25.23 0.00
C ARG A 54 -5.71 26.16 0.78
N ARG A 55 -5.87 26.27 2.09
CA ARG A 55 -5.03 27.12 2.98
C ARG A 55 -4.69 26.41 4.29
N MET A 56 -4.48 25.10 4.22
CA MET A 56 -4.11 24.32 5.40
C MET A 56 -2.64 24.52 5.76
N SER A 57 -2.35 24.44 7.06
CA SER A 57 -0.97 24.49 7.54
C SER A 57 -0.14 23.34 6.98
N PRO A 58 1.07 23.59 6.43
CA PRO A 58 1.89 22.55 5.80
C PRO A 58 2.29 21.41 6.73
N VAL A 59 2.60 21.68 8.01
CA VAL A 59 3.12 20.67 8.95
C VAL A 59 2.10 19.57 9.25
N PRO A 60 0.84 19.87 9.67
CA PRO A 60 -0.16 18.82 9.83
C PRO A 60 -0.44 18.05 8.53
N VAL A 61 -0.46 18.75 7.37
CA VAL A 61 -0.68 18.10 6.07
C VAL A 61 0.47 17.15 5.72
N ALA A 62 1.72 17.53 6.01
CA ALA A 62 2.90 16.70 5.78
C ALA A 62 2.84 15.39 6.58
N ILE A 63 2.48 15.46 7.86
CA ILE A 63 2.34 14.28 8.73
C ILE A 63 1.11 13.45 8.31
N SER A 64 0.00 14.10 8.00
CA SER A 64 -1.21 13.44 7.49
C SER A 64 -0.99 12.72 6.16
N LEU A 65 -0.08 13.24 5.31
CA LEU A 65 0.30 12.58 4.06
C LEU A 65 0.93 11.21 4.33
N LEU A 66 1.78 11.11 5.35
CA LEU A 66 2.35 9.85 5.80
C LEU A 66 1.27 8.90 6.35
N GLY A 67 0.51 9.36 7.35
CA GLY A 67 -0.51 8.52 8.00
C GLY A 67 -1.62 8.06 7.06
N GLY A 68 -1.97 8.87 6.05
CA GLY A 68 -2.99 8.50 5.09
C GLY A 68 -2.59 7.35 4.17
N ILE A 69 -1.30 7.17 3.87
CA ILE A 69 -0.78 6.13 2.97
C ILE A 69 -0.26 4.93 3.76
N ILE A 70 0.46 5.19 4.86
CA ILE A 70 1.06 4.16 5.70
C ILE A 70 -0.03 3.62 6.64
N SER A 71 -0.37 2.35 6.48
CA SER A 71 -1.42 1.67 7.23
C SER A 71 -0.87 0.57 8.14
N ALA A 72 -1.75 -0.10 8.87
CA ALA A 72 -1.40 -1.30 9.62
C ALA A 72 -0.78 -2.40 8.74
N ILE A 73 -1.20 -2.50 7.47
CA ILE A 73 -0.60 -3.45 6.51
C ILE A 73 0.88 -3.14 6.31
N SER A 74 1.27 -1.86 6.34
CA SER A 74 2.69 -1.49 6.27
C SER A 74 3.46 -1.86 7.53
N ILE A 75 2.85 -1.75 8.73
CA ILE A 75 3.50 -2.12 10.00
C ILE A 75 3.71 -3.64 10.05
N LEU A 76 2.63 -4.40 9.89
CA LEU A 76 2.64 -5.84 10.06
C LEU A 76 3.30 -6.53 8.87
N GLY A 77 2.92 -6.16 7.65
CA GLY A 77 3.36 -6.83 6.44
C GLY A 77 4.83 -6.60 6.11
N ASN A 78 5.36 -5.38 6.28
CA ASN A 78 6.80 -5.15 6.05
C ASN A 78 7.66 -5.93 7.06
N ALA A 79 7.24 -6.02 8.31
CA ALA A 79 7.93 -6.82 9.32
C ALA A 79 7.88 -8.32 8.99
N THR A 80 6.73 -8.81 8.55
CA THR A 80 6.53 -10.20 8.10
C THR A 80 7.45 -10.53 6.91
N GLU A 81 7.57 -9.63 5.92
CA GLU A 81 8.46 -9.83 4.77
C GLU A 81 9.92 -9.93 5.20
N MET A 82 10.38 -9.09 6.14
CA MET A 82 11.77 -9.17 6.65
C MET A 82 12.02 -10.46 7.43
N TYR A 83 11.05 -10.90 8.21
CA TYR A 83 11.14 -12.11 9.02
C TYR A 83 11.27 -13.37 8.15
N TYR A 84 10.39 -13.53 7.16
CA TYR A 84 10.29 -14.77 6.37
C TYR A 84 11.09 -14.75 5.06
N PHE A 85 11.37 -13.57 4.47
CA PHE A 85 11.96 -13.44 3.14
C PHE A 85 13.23 -12.57 3.10
N GLY A 86 13.63 -11.97 4.23
CA GLY A 86 14.88 -11.19 4.32
C GLY A 86 14.77 -9.75 3.80
N THR A 87 15.92 -9.06 3.81
CA THR A 87 15.98 -7.59 3.62
C THR A 87 15.98 -7.11 2.19
N GLN A 88 16.00 -7.98 1.18
CA GLN A 88 16.08 -7.59 -0.23
C GLN A 88 14.95 -6.66 -0.67
N LEU A 89 13.74 -6.79 -0.09
CA LEU A 89 12.63 -5.86 -0.36
C LEU A 89 12.97 -4.41 -0.01
N SER A 90 13.84 -4.16 0.98
CA SER A 90 14.17 -2.79 1.42
C SER A 90 14.81 -1.92 0.34
N VAL A 91 15.35 -2.52 -0.74
CA VAL A 91 15.82 -1.81 -1.93
C VAL A 91 14.71 -0.98 -2.60
N ASN A 92 13.45 -1.27 -2.33
CA ASN A 92 12.33 -0.45 -2.79
C ASN A 92 12.43 1.02 -2.30
N LEU A 93 13.10 1.28 -1.17
CA LEU A 93 13.37 2.64 -0.69
C LEU A 93 14.19 3.47 -1.70
N LEU A 94 15.12 2.84 -2.42
CA LEU A 94 15.85 3.50 -3.50
C LEU A 94 14.91 3.79 -4.68
N GLY A 95 14.03 2.86 -5.02
CA GLY A 95 12.99 3.06 -6.02
C GLY A 95 12.06 4.22 -5.66
N CYS A 96 11.73 4.39 -4.37
CA CYS A 96 10.92 5.51 -3.88
C CYS A 96 11.58 6.88 -4.16
N VAL A 97 12.92 6.98 -4.13
CA VAL A 97 13.61 8.22 -4.51
C VAL A 97 13.32 8.58 -5.96
N ILE A 98 13.49 7.63 -6.87
CA ILE A 98 13.22 7.82 -8.30
C ILE A 98 11.75 8.19 -8.54
N GLY A 99 10.82 7.46 -7.91
CA GLY A 99 9.39 7.75 -7.98
C GLY A 99 9.04 9.15 -7.47
N THR A 100 9.73 9.63 -6.43
CA THR A 100 9.56 10.99 -5.89
C THR A 100 10.03 12.03 -6.90
N PHE A 101 11.17 11.83 -7.55
CA PHE A 101 11.61 12.71 -8.63
C PHE A 101 10.59 12.77 -9.77
N ILE A 102 10.08 11.62 -10.23
CA ILE A 102 9.03 11.58 -11.26
C ILE A 102 7.80 12.37 -10.80
N THR A 103 7.37 12.20 -9.56
CA THR A 103 6.20 12.90 -9.01
C THR A 103 6.41 14.40 -8.94
N GLN A 104 7.59 14.87 -8.48
CA GLN A 104 7.91 16.28 -8.32
C GLN A 104 8.17 17.00 -9.64
N TRP A 105 8.74 16.32 -10.63
CA TRP A 105 9.17 16.96 -11.87
C TRP A 105 8.15 16.82 -12.99
N LEU A 106 7.37 15.75 -12.97
CA LEU A 106 6.48 15.43 -14.07
C LEU A 106 4.99 15.56 -13.67
N ILE A 107 4.61 15.04 -12.51
CA ILE A 107 3.19 14.89 -12.16
C ILE A 107 2.64 16.14 -11.46
N LEU A 108 3.24 16.55 -10.34
CA LEU A 108 2.71 17.68 -9.56
C LEU A 108 2.71 19.02 -10.31
N PRO A 109 3.77 19.39 -11.07
CA PRO A 109 3.77 20.63 -11.83
C PRO A 109 2.70 20.69 -12.91
N LEU A 110 2.25 19.53 -13.41
CA LEU A 110 1.19 19.45 -14.40
C LEU A 110 -0.21 19.47 -13.76
N ILE A 111 -0.42 18.67 -12.70
CA ILE A 111 -1.76 18.46 -12.14
C ILE A 111 -2.16 19.56 -11.15
N TYR A 112 -1.24 20.05 -10.32
CA TYR A 112 -1.54 21.04 -9.29
C TYR A 112 -2.12 22.36 -9.86
N PRO A 113 -1.58 22.96 -10.96
CA PRO A 113 -2.11 24.20 -11.51
C PRO A 113 -3.53 24.08 -12.10
N LEU A 114 -3.97 22.87 -12.44
CA LEU A 114 -5.31 22.63 -12.97
C LEU A 114 -6.42 22.90 -11.95
N GLN A 115 -6.08 23.01 -10.67
CA GLN A 115 -6.99 23.36 -9.56
C GLN A 115 -8.27 22.49 -9.52
N ILE A 116 -8.17 21.24 -9.99
CA ILE A 116 -9.26 20.25 -10.01
C ILE A 116 -9.60 19.78 -8.59
N VAL A 117 -10.73 19.14 -8.39
CA VAL A 117 -11.16 18.53 -7.13
C VAL A 117 -10.97 17.02 -7.18
N SER A 118 -11.39 16.40 -8.28
CA SER A 118 -11.11 15.00 -8.58
C SER A 118 -9.92 14.90 -9.52
N ILE A 119 -8.93 14.06 -9.17
CA ILE A 119 -7.75 13.83 -10.03
C ILE A 119 -8.16 13.25 -11.40
N ASN A 120 -9.26 12.48 -11.46
CA ASN A 120 -9.76 11.88 -12.68
C ASN A 120 -10.32 12.93 -13.69
N GLU A 121 -10.58 14.16 -13.23
CA GLU A 121 -10.95 15.26 -14.12
C GLU A 121 -9.82 15.58 -15.13
N TYR A 122 -8.56 15.36 -14.75
CA TYR A 122 -7.44 15.45 -15.68
C TYR A 122 -7.64 14.53 -16.90
N ILE A 123 -8.10 13.30 -16.70
CA ILE A 123 -8.36 12.33 -17.79
C ILE A 123 -9.40 12.88 -18.75
N GLU A 124 -10.49 13.46 -18.23
CA GLU A 124 -11.52 14.07 -19.07
C GLU A 124 -11.00 15.25 -19.88
N ARG A 125 -10.27 16.17 -19.23
CA ARG A 125 -9.67 17.35 -19.90
C ARG A 125 -8.65 16.92 -20.96
N ARG A 126 -7.79 15.93 -20.66
CA ARG A 126 -6.71 15.48 -21.55
C ARG A 126 -7.22 14.70 -22.76
N PHE A 127 -8.16 13.79 -22.57
CA PHE A 127 -8.68 12.92 -23.61
C PHE A 127 -10.04 13.38 -24.18
N LYS A 128 -10.60 14.48 -23.69
CA LYS A 128 -11.91 15.02 -24.06
C LYS A 128 -13.03 13.96 -23.98
N SER A 129 -13.01 13.11 -22.95
CA SER A 129 -13.91 11.96 -22.80
C SER A 129 -14.40 11.78 -21.36
N SER A 130 -15.66 12.16 -21.11
CA SER A 130 -16.33 11.90 -19.82
C SER A 130 -16.56 10.40 -19.57
N LYS A 131 -16.68 9.58 -20.62
CA LYS A 131 -16.79 8.12 -20.48
C LYS A 131 -15.51 7.53 -19.92
N LEU A 132 -14.35 7.97 -20.42
CA LEU A 132 -13.04 7.51 -19.94
C LEU A 132 -12.81 7.92 -18.47
N ARG A 133 -13.17 9.16 -18.08
CA ARG A 133 -13.15 9.61 -16.68
C ARG A 133 -13.96 8.68 -15.78
N LYS A 134 -15.22 8.40 -16.14
CA LYS A 134 -16.10 7.52 -15.34
C LYS A 134 -15.57 6.11 -15.24
N MET A 135 -14.97 5.57 -16.30
CA MET A 135 -14.33 4.25 -16.29
C MET A 135 -13.13 4.23 -15.32
N ALA A 136 -12.26 5.24 -15.38
CA ALA A 136 -11.13 5.38 -14.47
C ALA A 136 -11.60 5.53 -13.01
N THR A 137 -12.60 6.35 -12.75
CA THR A 137 -13.19 6.51 -11.42
C THR A 137 -13.79 5.21 -10.89
N SER A 138 -14.50 4.45 -11.74
CA SER A 138 -15.06 3.15 -11.32
C SER A 138 -13.97 2.16 -10.92
N CYS A 139 -12.86 2.12 -11.67
CA CYS A 139 -11.69 1.30 -11.33
C CYS A 139 -11.05 1.75 -10.01
N GLN A 140 -10.89 3.06 -9.81
CA GLN A 140 -10.35 3.62 -8.57
C GLN A 140 -11.23 3.31 -7.36
N LEU A 141 -12.56 3.38 -7.51
CA LEU A 141 -13.51 3.00 -6.46
C LEU A 141 -13.39 1.52 -6.10
N LEU A 142 -13.27 0.63 -7.10
CA LEU A 142 -13.05 -0.80 -6.88
C LEU A 142 -11.78 -1.03 -6.05
N GLN A 143 -10.67 -0.37 -6.44
CA GLN A 143 -9.41 -0.44 -5.68
C GLN A 143 -9.57 0.01 -4.22
N TYR A 144 -10.25 1.13 -4.01
CA TYR A 144 -10.45 1.68 -2.66
C TYR A 144 -11.34 0.80 -1.79
N PHE A 145 -12.41 0.23 -2.33
CA PHE A 145 -13.29 -0.67 -1.57
C PHE A 145 -12.56 -1.95 -1.14
N ILE A 146 -11.80 -2.58 -2.04
CA ILE A 146 -10.98 -3.74 -1.71
C ILE A 146 -9.94 -3.39 -0.64
N TYR A 147 -9.23 -2.27 -0.81
CA TYR A 147 -8.25 -1.79 0.16
C TYR A 147 -8.86 -1.56 1.54
N MET A 148 -10.02 -0.91 1.65
CA MET A 148 -10.68 -0.65 2.92
C MET A 148 -11.07 -1.95 3.66
N GLY A 149 -11.56 -2.95 2.92
CA GLY A 149 -11.87 -4.26 3.50
C GLY A 149 -10.64 -4.95 4.11
N ILE A 150 -9.55 -5.01 3.35
CA ILE A 150 -8.28 -5.61 3.81
C ILE A 150 -7.70 -4.81 4.98
N CYS A 151 -7.79 -3.46 4.90
CA CYS A 151 -7.27 -2.55 5.92
C CYS A 151 -7.98 -2.68 7.28
N LEU A 152 -9.27 -3.02 7.30
CA LEU A 152 -10.00 -3.33 8.53
C LEU A 152 -9.69 -4.72 9.09
N TYR A 153 -9.45 -5.68 8.21
CA TYR A 153 -9.21 -7.07 8.62
C TYR A 153 -7.85 -7.23 9.33
N ALA A 154 -6.77 -6.64 8.81
CA ALA A 154 -5.42 -6.80 9.34
C ALA A 154 -5.27 -6.47 10.84
N PRO A 155 -5.75 -5.31 11.34
CA PRO A 155 -5.68 -4.99 12.77
C PRO A 155 -6.66 -5.79 13.62
N ALA A 156 -7.80 -6.21 13.05
CA ALA A 156 -8.73 -7.08 13.75
C ALA A 156 -8.10 -8.45 14.05
N LEU A 157 -7.27 -8.96 13.13
CA LEU A 157 -6.44 -10.14 13.37
C LEU A 157 -5.42 -9.89 14.49
N THR A 158 -4.76 -8.72 14.50
CA THR A 158 -3.85 -8.32 15.59
C THR A 158 -4.56 -8.31 16.95
N LEU A 159 -5.75 -7.71 17.02
CA LEU A 159 -6.50 -7.63 18.29
C LEU A 159 -6.97 -9.01 18.75
N SER A 160 -7.40 -9.88 17.86
CA SER A 160 -7.78 -11.25 18.21
C SER A 160 -6.61 -12.10 18.71
N THR A 161 -5.39 -11.80 18.27
CA THR A 161 -4.16 -12.46 18.75
C THR A 161 -3.81 -12.05 20.18
N VAL A 162 -4.07 -10.79 20.56
CA VAL A 162 -3.69 -10.23 21.88
C VAL A 162 -4.86 -10.21 22.89
N THR A 163 -6.10 -10.40 22.44
CA THR A 163 -7.30 -10.38 23.28
C THR A 163 -8.20 -11.59 22.96
N SER A 164 -9.18 -11.85 23.81
CA SER A 164 -10.22 -12.87 23.55
C SER A 164 -11.36 -12.37 22.62
N LEU A 165 -11.22 -11.18 22.01
CA LEU A 165 -12.24 -10.63 21.14
C LEU A 165 -12.20 -11.31 19.77
N PRO A 166 -13.33 -11.82 19.27
CA PRO A 166 -13.38 -12.41 17.95
C PRO A 166 -13.15 -11.34 16.86
N THR A 167 -12.47 -11.71 15.79
CA THR A 167 -12.09 -10.81 14.67
C THR A 167 -13.29 -10.03 14.12
N TRP A 168 -14.45 -10.67 13.97
CA TRP A 168 -15.65 -10.01 13.45
C TRP A 168 -16.15 -8.87 14.35
N ALA A 169 -16.09 -9.03 15.68
CA ALA A 169 -16.50 -7.99 16.62
C ALA A 169 -15.54 -6.78 16.55
N SER A 170 -14.25 -7.05 16.42
CA SER A 170 -13.22 -6.01 16.22
C SER A 170 -13.47 -5.21 14.94
N ILE A 171 -13.75 -5.89 13.81
CA ILE A 171 -14.06 -5.24 12.52
C ILE A 171 -15.27 -4.32 12.64
N ILE A 172 -16.37 -4.80 13.23
CA ILE A 172 -17.60 -4.02 13.36
C ILE A 172 -17.38 -2.81 14.26
N THR A 173 -16.81 -3.01 15.46
CA THR A 173 -16.61 -1.92 16.42
C THR A 173 -15.73 -0.82 15.86
N MET A 174 -14.59 -1.19 15.28
CA MET A 174 -13.64 -0.22 14.75
C MET A 174 -14.15 0.46 13.49
N GLY A 175 -14.82 -0.28 12.62
CA GLY A 175 -15.45 0.26 11.44
C GLY A 175 -16.55 1.29 11.77
N LEU A 176 -17.36 1.05 12.80
CA LEU A 176 -18.38 1.99 13.27
C LEU A 176 -17.77 3.26 13.85
N ILE A 177 -16.73 3.14 14.71
CA ILE A 177 -16.02 4.29 15.28
C ILE A 177 -15.41 5.15 14.17
N CYS A 178 -14.74 4.50 13.21
CA CYS A 178 -14.14 5.15 12.06
C CYS A 178 -15.21 5.91 11.23
N THR A 179 -16.29 5.22 10.87
CA THR A 179 -17.40 5.79 10.10
C THR A 179 -18.00 7.02 10.76
N PHE A 180 -18.15 6.97 12.08
CA PHE A 180 -18.73 8.07 12.86
C PHE A 180 -17.90 9.36 12.73
N TYR A 181 -16.61 9.31 13.07
CA TYR A 181 -15.81 10.54 13.08
C TYR A 181 -15.50 11.09 11.69
N ILE A 182 -15.38 10.21 10.67
CA ILE A 182 -15.18 10.65 9.28
C ILE A 182 -16.39 11.43 8.79
N THR A 183 -17.59 10.91 9.03
CA THR A 183 -18.85 11.51 8.56
C THR A 183 -19.03 12.93 9.09
N ILE A 184 -18.57 13.19 10.31
CA ILE A 184 -18.75 14.49 10.96
C ILE A 184 -17.66 15.49 10.53
N GLY A 185 -16.42 15.07 10.42
CA GLY A 185 -15.26 15.94 10.44
C GLY A 185 -14.73 16.47 9.10
N GLY A 186 -14.92 15.78 7.98
CA GLY A 186 -14.32 16.14 6.68
C GLY A 186 -12.79 16.17 6.71
N VAL A 187 -12.16 16.68 5.62
CA VAL A 187 -10.69 16.68 5.43
C VAL A 187 -9.91 17.33 6.58
N LYS A 188 -10.42 18.41 7.17
CA LYS A 188 -9.71 19.06 8.29
C LYS A 188 -9.57 18.14 9.50
N ALA A 189 -10.66 17.46 9.88
CA ALA A 189 -10.62 16.51 11.00
C ALA A 189 -9.66 15.37 10.69
N VAL A 190 -9.75 14.82 9.49
CA VAL A 190 -8.85 13.74 9.02
C VAL A 190 -7.39 14.16 9.16
N VAL A 191 -7.00 15.34 8.68
CA VAL A 191 -5.60 15.80 8.76
C VAL A 191 -5.11 15.91 10.20
N TYR A 192 -5.91 16.40 11.14
CA TYR A 192 -5.48 16.53 12.54
C TYR A 192 -5.49 15.20 13.30
N THR A 193 -6.45 14.30 13.02
CA THR A 193 -6.42 12.93 13.58
C THR A 193 -5.23 12.14 13.08
N ASP A 194 -4.91 12.27 11.78
CA ASP A 194 -3.74 11.60 11.17
C ASP A 194 -2.44 11.99 11.86
N VAL A 195 -2.27 13.24 12.30
CA VAL A 195 -1.06 13.67 13.03
C VAL A 195 -0.86 12.83 14.28
N VAL A 196 -1.89 12.71 15.12
CA VAL A 196 -1.80 11.94 16.36
C VAL A 196 -1.58 10.45 16.07
N GLN A 197 -2.30 9.93 15.11
CA GLN A 197 -2.25 8.51 14.73
C GLN A 197 -0.89 8.13 14.10
N THR A 198 -0.29 9.00 13.27
CA THR A 198 1.04 8.78 12.68
C THR A 198 2.14 8.81 13.74
N LEU A 199 2.07 9.75 14.67
CA LEU A 199 3.02 9.81 15.78
C LEU A 199 2.89 8.58 16.68
N LEU A 200 1.66 8.14 16.94
CA LEU A 200 1.41 6.93 17.72
C LEU A 200 1.96 5.68 17.02
N MET A 201 1.79 5.56 15.69
CA MET A 201 2.42 4.49 14.91
C MET A 201 3.93 4.47 15.09
N PHE A 202 4.58 5.62 14.94
CA PHE A 202 6.02 5.72 15.06
C PHE A 202 6.50 5.33 16.46
N PHE A 203 5.99 5.97 17.50
CA PHE A 203 6.43 5.74 18.88
C PHE A 203 6.03 4.37 19.40
N GLY A 204 4.86 3.85 19.03
CA GLY A 204 4.39 2.54 19.46
C GLY A 204 5.28 1.40 18.95
N VAL A 205 5.67 1.45 17.68
CA VAL A 205 6.61 0.46 17.12
C VAL A 205 8.05 0.69 17.62
N LEU A 206 8.48 1.95 17.71
CA LEU A 206 9.82 2.31 18.17
C LEU A 206 10.11 1.79 19.58
N VAL A 207 9.17 1.94 20.51
CA VAL A 207 9.33 1.46 21.89
C VAL A 207 9.46 -0.06 21.92
N VAL A 208 8.64 -0.80 21.16
CA VAL A 208 8.75 -2.26 21.04
C VAL A 208 10.13 -2.66 20.55
N VAL A 209 10.60 -2.05 19.45
CA VAL A 209 11.90 -2.33 18.86
C VAL A 209 13.04 -2.05 19.85
N ILE A 210 13.02 -0.89 20.52
CA ILE A 210 14.07 -0.52 21.49
C ILE A 210 14.14 -1.54 22.64
N ILE A 211 13.01 -1.90 23.24
CA ILE A 211 13.00 -2.82 24.39
C ILE A 211 13.49 -4.21 23.97
N CYS A 212 13.03 -4.73 22.81
CA CYS A 212 13.48 -6.02 22.31
C CYS A 212 14.97 -6.01 21.96
N CYS A 213 15.49 -4.93 21.34
CA CYS A 213 16.93 -4.80 21.08
C CYS A 213 17.78 -4.81 22.35
N ILE A 214 17.36 -4.10 23.39
CA ILE A 214 18.08 -4.07 24.68
C ILE A 214 18.14 -5.50 25.27
N ARG A 215 17.05 -6.25 25.19
CA ARG A 215 17.00 -7.64 25.71
C ARG A 215 17.84 -8.62 24.91
N LEU A 216 18.00 -8.39 23.61
CA LEU A 216 18.82 -9.23 22.74
C LEU A 216 20.31 -8.88 22.80
N GLY A 217 20.73 -7.84 23.55
CA GLY A 217 22.14 -7.42 23.65
C GLY A 217 22.52 -6.25 22.73
N GLY A 218 21.55 -5.64 22.04
CA GLY A 218 21.75 -4.45 21.22
C GLY A 218 21.57 -4.69 19.71
N LEU A 219 21.69 -3.59 18.95
CA LEU A 219 21.47 -3.59 17.49
C LEU A 219 22.43 -4.54 16.75
N GLY A 220 23.70 -4.62 17.19
CA GLY A 220 24.70 -5.47 16.55
C GLY A 220 24.40 -6.95 16.69
N GLU A 221 23.87 -7.37 17.86
CA GLU A 221 23.48 -8.77 18.08
C GLU A 221 22.27 -9.16 17.23
N VAL A 222 21.24 -8.30 17.16
CA VAL A 222 20.10 -8.50 16.26
C VAL A 222 20.54 -8.67 14.81
N TRP A 223 21.48 -7.82 14.37
CA TRP A 223 22.02 -7.89 13.01
C TRP A 223 22.82 -9.17 12.78
N GLY A 224 23.67 -9.55 13.73
CA GLY A 224 24.48 -10.78 13.66
C GLY A 224 23.62 -12.04 13.57
N ILE A 225 22.56 -12.14 14.40
CA ILE A 225 21.62 -13.28 14.36
C ILE A 225 20.86 -13.30 13.03
N ALA A 226 20.43 -12.15 12.52
CA ALA A 226 19.73 -12.05 11.25
C ALA A 226 20.62 -12.44 10.06
N ASP A 227 21.91 -12.08 10.10
CA ASP A 227 22.90 -12.43 9.09
C ASP A 227 23.18 -13.94 9.08
N GLN A 228 23.39 -14.54 10.25
CA GLN A 228 23.54 -15.99 10.40
C GLN A 228 22.32 -16.77 9.89
N GLY A 229 21.15 -16.18 10.02
CA GLY A 229 19.89 -16.72 9.50
C GLY A 229 19.63 -16.42 8.01
N HIS A 230 20.59 -15.88 7.28
CA HIS A 230 20.45 -15.51 5.86
C HIS A 230 19.33 -14.50 5.58
N ARG A 231 18.99 -13.62 6.56
CA ARG A 231 18.00 -12.56 6.36
C ARG A 231 18.58 -11.28 5.76
N ILE A 232 19.91 -11.12 5.82
CA ILE A 232 20.59 -9.91 5.35
C ILE A 232 21.05 -10.10 3.91
N GLU A 233 20.24 -9.62 2.96
CA GLU A 233 20.56 -9.60 1.54
C GLU A 233 20.02 -8.31 0.93
N PHE A 234 20.87 -7.54 0.20
CA PHE A 234 20.48 -6.29 -0.44
C PHE A 234 20.75 -6.25 -1.95
N PHE A 235 21.63 -7.09 -2.45
CA PHE A 235 22.15 -7.01 -3.82
C PHE A 235 21.95 -8.29 -4.61
N ASN A 236 20.77 -8.90 -4.49
CA ASN A 236 20.39 -9.97 -5.40
C ASN A 236 20.13 -9.38 -6.79
N MET A 237 21.14 -9.44 -7.66
CA MET A 237 21.11 -8.90 -9.02
C MET A 237 20.49 -9.85 -10.05
N ASN A 238 19.89 -10.96 -9.63
CA ASN A 238 19.27 -11.91 -10.55
C ASN A 238 18.19 -11.18 -11.40
N PRO A 239 18.26 -11.21 -12.73
CA PRO A 239 17.30 -10.55 -13.60
C PRO A 239 15.97 -11.28 -13.73
N SER A 240 15.83 -12.46 -13.13
CA SER A 240 14.62 -13.28 -13.22
C SER A 240 13.39 -12.53 -12.69
N PRO A 241 12.32 -12.40 -13.47
CA PRO A 241 11.08 -11.76 -13.01
C PRO A 241 10.25 -12.65 -12.09
N PHE A 242 10.64 -13.91 -11.93
CA PHE A 242 9.93 -14.93 -11.15
C PHE A 242 10.40 -15.00 -9.70
N GLU A 243 11.56 -14.45 -9.37
CA GLU A 243 12.00 -14.32 -7.99
C GLU A 243 11.17 -13.29 -7.23
N ARG A 244 10.85 -13.61 -5.97
CA ARG A 244 10.02 -12.74 -5.12
C ARG A 244 10.61 -11.35 -5.00
N HIS A 245 11.87 -11.26 -4.54
CA HIS A 245 12.60 -10.02 -4.34
C HIS A 245 13.99 -10.11 -4.95
N THR A 246 14.25 -9.27 -5.94
CA THR A 246 15.57 -8.99 -6.49
C THR A 246 15.82 -7.48 -6.41
N PHE A 247 17.01 -7.03 -6.73
CA PHE A 247 17.29 -5.60 -6.87
C PHE A 247 16.31 -4.93 -7.84
N TRP A 248 16.05 -5.56 -8.98
CA TRP A 248 15.21 -5.03 -10.05
C TRP A 248 13.72 -5.02 -9.70
N THR A 249 13.21 -6.11 -9.11
CA THR A 249 11.81 -6.19 -8.70
C THR A 249 11.50 -5.19 -7.60
N SER A 250 12.37 -5.07 -6.59
CA SER A 250 12.21 -4.15 -5.47
C SER A 250 12.34 -2.70 -5.91
N MET A 251 13.29 -2.37 -6.80
CA MET A 251 13.46 -1.03 -7.37
C MET A 251 12.21 -0.61 -8.16
N ALA A 252 11.72 -1.47 -9.07
CA ALA A 252 10.52 -1.19 -9.85
C ALA A 252 9.28 -1.01 -8.96
N HIS A 253 9.17 -1.84 -7.91
CA HIS A 253 8.09 -1.72 -6.93
C HIS A 253 8.11 -0.37 -6.20
N GLY A 254 9.28 0.10 -5.75
CA GLY A 254 9.42 1.40 -5.09
C GLY A 254 9.04 2.58 -6.01
N ILE A 255 9.47 2.55 -7.28
CA ILE A 255 9.06 3.56 -8.28
C ILE A 255 7.54 3.55 -8.45
N TYR A 256 6.98 2.36 -8.67
CA TYR A 256 5.54 2.18 -8.82
C TYR A 256 4.77 2.71 -7.61
N LEU A 257 5.18 2.36 -6.39
CA LEU A 257 4.51 2.79 -5.16
C LEU A 257 4.37 4.31 -5.09
N ILE A 258 5.45 5.05 -5.31
CA ILE A 258 5.39 6.52 -5.21
C ILE A 258 4.58 7.12 -6.35
N VAL A 259 4.77 6.67 -7.59
CA VAL A 259 4.01 7.21 -8.73
C VAL A 259 2.51 6.93 -8.56
N ALA A 260 2.16 5.72 -8.14
CA ALA A 260 0.76 5.29 -8.02
C ALA A 260 0.06 5.86 -6.78
N TYR A 261 0.70 5.78 -5.60
CA TYR A 261 0.02 6.12 -4.34
C TYR A 261 0.31 7.55 -3.86
N VAL A 262 1.38 8.18 -4.32
CA VAL A 262 1.69 9.57 -3.98
C VAL A 262 1.39 10.52 -5.14
N GLY A 263 1.84 10.20 -6.35
CA GLY A 263 1.72 11.06 -7.51
C GLY A 263 0.30 11.14 -8.09
N LEU A 264 -0.34 10.00 -8.29
CA LEU A 264 -1.57 9.85 -9.08
C LEU A 264 -2.74 9.24 -8.30
N ASN A 265 -2.79 9.48 -6.99
CA ASN A 265 -3.85 9.01 -6.11
C ASN A 265 -4.71 10.17 -5.61
N GLN A 266 -6.05 10.01 -5.60
CA GLN A 266 -6.99 11.04 -5.13
C GLN A 266 -6.74 11.43 -3.67
N GLN A 267 -6.43 10.47 -2.82
CA GLN A 267 -6.22 10.66 -1.39
C GLN A 267 -5.03 11.60 -1.11
N THR A 268 -3.93 11.42 -1.81
CA THR A 268 -2.73 12.28 -1.75
C THR A 268 -2.93 13.60 -2.47
N TYR A 269 -3.59 13.56 -3.62
CA TYR A 269 -3.90 14.78 -4.37
C TYR A 269 -4.71 15.77 -3.54
N GLN A 270 -5.70 15.33 -2.76
CA GLN A 270 -6.46 16.21 -1.88
C GLN A 270 -5.58 16.93 -0.85
N ARG A 271 -4.52 16.28 -0.36
CA ARG A 271 -3.56 16.90 0.56
C ARG A 271 -2.65 17.89 -0.14
N PHE A 272 -2.12 17.54 -1.32
CA PHE A 272 -1.36 18.49 -2.13
C PHE A 272 -2.20 19.71 -2.53
N ALA A 273 -3.46 19.49 -2.91
CA ALA A 273 -4.39 20.58 -3.26
C ALA A 273 -4.92 21.37 -2.05
N SER A 274 -4.69 20.92 -0.81
CA SER A 274 -5.13 21.61 0.40
C SER A 274 -4.22 22.73 0.85
N VAL A 275 -3.00 22.83 0.33
CA VAL A 275 -2.00 23.88 0.62
C VAL A 275 -2.03 24.95 -0.47
N GLU A 276 -1.47 26.12 -0.16
CA GLU A 276 -1.66 27.33 -0.96
C GLU A 276 -0.86 27.36 -2.26
N THR A 277 0.37 26.80 -2.27
CA THR A 277 1.29 26.91 -3.41
C THR A 277 1.85 25.57 -3.85
N LEU A 278 2.21 25.50 -5.15
CA LEU A 278 2.91 24.33 -5.70
C LEU A 278 4.24 24.06 -4.98
N THR A 279 4.98 25.11 -4.64
CA THR A 279 6.26 24.99 -3.93
C THR A 279 6.08 24.27 -2.58
N ILE A 280 5.01 24.58 -1.84
CA ILE A 280 4.70 23.88 -0.60
C ILE A 280 4.35 22.41 -0.91
N SER A 281 3.56 22.13 -1.94
CA SER A 281 3.22 20.77 -2.35
C SER A 281 4.45 19.93 -2.72
N LEU A 282 5.43 20.54 -3.42
CA LEU A 282 6.70 19.87 -3.73
C LEU A 282 7.52 19.56 -2.45
N ARG A 283 7.57 20.50 -1.49
CA ARG A 283 8.22 20.28 -0.19
C ARG A 283 7.50 19.18 0.62
N LEU A 284 6.16 19.10 0.55
CA LEU A 284 5.40 18.01 1.17
C LEU A 284 5.80 16.65 0.59
N CYS A 285 6.00 16.55 -0.72
CA CYS A 285 6.45 15.33 -1.38
C CYS A 285 7.86 14.91 -0.91
N THR A 286 8.79 15.87 -0.76
CA THR A 286 10.12 15.61 -0.20
C THR A 286 10.03 15.15 1.27
N PHE A 287 9.23 15.83 2.08
CA PHE A 287 9.00 15.45 3.48
C PHE A 287 8.41 14.04 3.58
N PHE A 288 7.49 13.70 2.68
CA PHE A 288 6.92 12.36 2.61
C PHE A 288 7.98 11.30 2.38
N LEU A 289 8.91 11.51 1.45
CA LEU A 289 10.01 10.56 1.17
C LEU A 289 10.84 10.28 2.42
N PHE A 290 11.28 11.33 3.13
CA PHE A 290 12.09 11.16 4.35
C PHE A 290 11.28 10.50 5.48
N GLY A 291 10.03 10.90 5.67
CA GLY A 291 9.16 10.30 6.67
C GLY A 291 8.85 8.82 6.37
N LEU A 292 8.64 8.49 5.09
CA LEU A 292 8.48 7.12 4.62
C LEU A 292 9.72 6.28 4.95
N TRP A 293 10.93 6.80 4.66
CA TRP A 293 12.17 6.10 4.97
C TRP A 293 12.30 5.81 6.47
N VAL A 294 12.04 6.81 7.32
CA VAL A 294 12.12 6.65 8.78
C VAL A 294 11.15 5.56 9.27
N LEU A 295 9.90 5.61 8.82
CA LEU A 295 8.88 4.65 9.23
C LEU A 295 9.15 3.24 8.66
N TRP A 296 9.51 3.13 7.39
CA TRP A 296 9.73 1.82 6.78
C TRP A 296 11.00 1.14 7.27
N VAL A 297 12.09 1.87 7.48
CA VAL A 297 13.29 1.32 8.12
C VAL A 297 12.96 0.78 9.52
N LEU A 298 12.13 1.50 10.29
CA LEU A 298 11.67 1.04 11.61
C LEU A 298 10.84 -0.25 11.49
N PHE A 299 9.90 -0.32 10.53
CA PHE A 299 9.05 -1.50 10.34
C PHE A 299 9.85 -2.69 9.80
N TYR A 300 10.78 -2.48 8.86
CA TYR A 300 11.69 -3.52 8.39
C TYR A 300 12.55 -4.06 9.52
N PHE A 301 13.12 -3.16 10.31
CA PHE A 301 13.96 -3.56 11.43
C PHE A 301 13.16 -4.29 12.52
N SER A 302 11.89 -3.96 12.74
CA SER A 302 11.04 -4.72 13.67
C SER A 302 10.86 -6.18 13.27
N GLY A 303 10.86 -6.49 11.97
CA GLY A 303 10.86 -7.87 11.46
C GLY A 303 12.16 -8.62 11.76
N LEU A 304 13.31 -7.95 11.63
CA LEU A 304 14.61 -8.55 12.01
C LEU A 304 14.70 -8.78 13.51
N VAL A 305 14.17 -7.86 14.33
CA VAL A 305 14.09 -8.03 15.80
C VAL A 305 13.22 -9.24 16.16
N ALA A 306 12.09 -9.40 15.48
CA ALA A 306 11.24 -10.57 15.69
C ALA A 306 11.98 -11.86 15.29
N TYR A 307 12.67 -11.86 14.15
CA TYR A 307 13.49 -13.01 13.73
C TYR A 307 14.58 -13.34 14.74
N ALA A 308 15.35 -12.36 15.18
CA ALA A 308 16.40 -12.58 16.18
C ALA A 308 15.84 -13.13 17.49
N THR A 309 14.62 -12.74 17.88
CA THR A 309 13.94 -13.25 19.07
C THR A 309 13.51 -14.71 18.92
N TYR A 310 13.10 -15.13 17.75
CA TYR A 310 12.55 -16.46 17.46
C TYR A 310 13.42 -17.31 16.52
N SER A 311 14.72 -16.99 16.41
CA SER A 311 15.67 -17.65 15.52
C SER A 311 15.79 -19.16 15.75
N THR A 312 15.54 -19.63 16.98
CA THR A 312 15.59 -21.05 17.36
C THR A 312 14.22 -21.74 17.43
N CYS A 313 13.13 -20.97 17.56
CA CYS A 313 11.77 -21.51 17.68
C CYS A 313 10.78 -20.58 16.97
N ASP A 314 10.53 -20.86 15.68
CA ASP A 314 9.57 -20.10 14.87
C ASP A 314 8.14 -20.32 15.32
N PRO A 315 7.38 -19.27 15.70
CA PRO A 315 6.01 -19.41 16.21
C PRO A 315 5.00 -19.97 15.21
N LEU A 316 5.20 -19.72 13.90
CA LEU A 316 4.30 -20.25 12.87
C LEU A 316 4.47 -21.75 12.71
N THR A 317 5.72 -22.20 12.58
CA THR A 317 6.04 -23.64 12.45
C THR A 317 5.75 -24.40 13.73
N ALA A 318 5.89 -23.73 14.90
CA ALA A 318 5.53 -24.28 16.20
C ALA A 318 4.02 -24.31 16.48
N GLY A 319 3.19 -23.74 15.59
CA GLY A 319 1.72 -23.70 15.76
C GLY A 319 1.21 -22.68 16.78
N ASN A 320 2.07 -21.77 17.26
CA ASN A 320 1.67 -20.73 18.22
C ASN A 320 0.92 -19.58 17.55
N ILE A 321 1.08 -19.41 16.24
CA ILE A 321 0.33 -18.47 15.40
C ILE A 321 -0.19 -19.19 14.15
N GLU A 322 -1.34 -18.74 13.63
CA GLU A 322 -1.99 -19.32 12.45
C GLU A 322 -1.55 -18.68 11.13
N LYS A 323 -1.17 -17.40 11.19
CA LYS A 323 -0.81 -16.60 9.99
C LYS A 323 0.49 -15.85 10.20
N PRO A 324 1.33 -15.72 9.14
CA PRO A 324 2.59 -14.99 9.21
C PRO A 324 2.46 -13.55 9.73
N ASP A 325 1.37 -12.86 9.37
CA ASP A 325 1.12 -11.46 9.77
C ASP A 325 0.88 -11.28 11.29
N GLN A 326 0.75 -12.37 12.06
CA GLN A 326 0.61 -12.37 13.52
C GLN A 326 1.96 -12.30 14.27
N ILE A 327 3.11 -12.37 13.56
CA ILE A 327 4.44 -12.48 14.20
C ILE A 327 4.74 -11.30 15.13
N ILE A 328 4.48 -10.05 14.73
CA ILE A 328 4.76 -8.88 15.57
C ILE A 328 3.75 -8.73 16.73
N PRO A 329 2.43 -8.89 16.53
CA PRO A 329 1.48 -8.97 17.64
C PRO A 329 1.86 -10.05 18.67
N TYR A 330 2.25 -11.23 18.20
CA TYR A 330 2.70 -12.33 19.07
C TYR A 330 3.96 -11.96 19.85
N LEU A 331 4.98 -11.37 19.20
CA LEU A 331 6.20 -10.87 19.86
C LEU A 331 5.86 -9.92 21.00
N VAL A 332 4.91 -9.00 20.79
CA VAL A 332 4.54 -7.99 21.80
C VAL A 332 3.89 -8.66 23.02
N VAL A 333 3.00 -9.62 22.81
CA VAL A 333 2.32 -10.32 23.90
C VAL A 333 3.26 -11.28 24.64
N ASP A 334 4.03 -12.07 23.90
CA ASP A 334 4.93 -13.08 24.46
C ASP A 334 6.09 -12.45 25.24
N LYS A 335 6.78 -11.48 24.66
CA LYS A 335 7.98 -10.89 25.27
C LYS A 335 7.71 -9.65 26.12
N LEU A 336 6.66 -8.89 25.81
CA LEU A 336 6.43 -7.58 26.45
C LEU A 336 5.09 -7.52 27.23
N GLY A 337 4.30 -8.59 27.26
CA GLY A 337 3.00 -8.64 27.93
C GLY A 337 3.04 -8.37 29.43
N HIS A 338 4.19 -8.55 30.09
CA HIS A 338 4.40 -8.22 31.51
C HIS A 338 4.58 -6.70 31.75
N LEU A 339 4.78 -5.89 30.72
CA LEU A 339 4.90 -4.43 30.79
C LEU A 339 3.51 -3.82 30.56
N ALA A 340 2.77 -3.55 31.66
CA ALA A 340 1.42 -3.04 31.60
C ALA A 340 1.33 -1.74 30.77
N GLY A 341 0.41 -1.69 29.81
CA GLY A 341 0.18 -0.58 28.89
C GLY A 341 0.97 -0.67 27.58
N LEU A 342 2.00 -1.48 27.48
CA LEU A 342 2.82 -1.59 26.26
C LEU A 342 2.15 -2.39 25.15
N PRO A 343 1.54 -3.57 25.38
CA PRO A 343 0.69 -4.21 24.39
C PRO A 343 -0.45 -3.32 23.90
N GLY A 344 -1.08 -2.56 24.83
CA GLY A 344 -2.11 -1.58 24.49
C GLY A 344 -1.61 -0.46 23.59
N LEU A 345 -0.39 0.05 23.84
CA LEU A 345 0.25 1.07 23.01
C LEU A 345 0.54 0.55 21.60
N PHE A 346 1.04 -0.68 21.47
CA PHE A 346 1.28 -1.29 20.16
C PHE A 346 -0.02 -1.49 19.38
N VAL A 347 -1.06 -2.03 20.02
CA VAL A 347 -2.38 -2.19 19.38
C VAL A 347 -2.94 -0.83 18.99
N ALA A 348 -2.81 0.19 19.84
CA ALA A 348 -3.22 1.56 19.53
C ALA A 348 -2.43 2.13 18.33
N ALA A 349 -1.14 1.81 18.20
CA ALA A 349 -0.32 2.21 17.04
C ALA A 349 -0.83 1.56 15.74
N VAL A 350 -1.08 0.25 15.75
CA VAL A 350 -1.62 -0.49 14.59
C VAL A 350 -2.98 0.06 14.18
N TYR A 351 -3.89 0.24 15.14
CA TYR A 351 -5.21 0.80 14.87
C TYR A 351 -5.18 2.28 14.46
N GLY A 352 -4.22 3.05 14.97
CA GLY A 352 -3.97 4.41 14.52
C GLY A 352 -3.69 4.46 13.00
N GLY A 353 -2.83 3.57 12.51
CA GLY A 353 -2.56 3.43 11.07
C GLY A 353 -3.78 3.07 10.23
N VAL A 354 -4.65 2.21 10.77
CA VAL A 354 -5.90 1.86 10.08
C VAL A 354 -6.87 3.02 10.02
N LEU A 355 -7.13 3.65 11.16
CA LEU A 355 -8.09 4.74 11.27
C LEU A 355 -7.70 5.92 10.36
N SER A 356 -6.40 6.25 10.28
CA SER A 356 -5.87 7.27 9.38
C SER A 356 -6.09 6.91 7.90
N SER A 357 -5.73 5.69 7.50
CA SER A 357 -5.89 5.24 6.11
C SER A 357 -7.36 5.11 5.70
N LEU A 358 -8.22 4.56 6.56
CA LEU A 358 -9.65 4.43 6.28
C LEU A 358 -10.34 5.78 6.15
N SER A 359 -10.05 6.72 7.07
CA SER A 359 -10.65 8.05 7.03
C SER A 359 -10.29 8.80 5.76
N SER A 360 -9.06 8.71 5.37
CA SER A 360 -8.52 9.32 4.15
C SER A 360 -9.13 8.72 2.88
N THR A 361 -9.24 7.39 2.85
CA THR A 361 -9.83 6.66 1.71
C THR A 361 -11.33 6.94 1.59
N ALA A 362 -12.10 6.89 2.69
CA ALA A 362 -13.53 7.16 2.67
C ALA A 362 -13.85 8.60 2.23
N ASN A 363 -13.06 9.59 2.69
CA ASN A 363 -13.19 10.97 2.22
C ASN A 363 -12.91 11.09 0.71
N SER A 364 -11.91 10.37 0.20
CA SER A 364 -11.57 10.35 -1.22
C SER A 364 -12.66 9.67 -2.08
N ILE A 365 -13.23 8.56 -1.60
CA ILE A 365 -14.36 7.89 -2.25
C ILE A 365 -15.55 8.84 -2.35
N ALA A 366 -15.93 9.50 -1.25
CA ALA A 366 -17.04 10.43 -1.25
C ALA A 366 -16.79 11.62 -2.20
N CYS A 367 -15.54 12.09 -2.28
CA CYS A 367 -15.12 13.15 -3.20
C CYS A 367 -15.29 12.73 -4.66
N VAL A 368 -14.73 11.60 -5.07
CA VAL A 368 -14.79 11.17 -6.49
C VAL A 368 -16.19 10.74 -6.90
N ILE A 369 -16.99 10.13 -6.01
CA ILE A 369 -18.39 9.83 -6.31
C ILE A 369 -19.18 11.12 -6.53
N TRP A 370 -19.00 12.11 -5.66
CA TRP A 370 -19.67 13.39 -5.80
C TRP A 370 -19.27 14.12 -7.09
N GLU A 371 -17.97 14.33 -7.30
CA GLU A 371 -17.46 15.13 -8.42
C GLU A 371 -17.65 14.45 -9.79
N ASP A 372 -17.48 13.12 -9.88
CA ASP A 372 -17.41 12.40 -11.15
C ASP A 372 -18.76 11.82 -11.59
N PHE A 373 -19.67 11.53 -10.65
CA PHE A 373 -20.96 10.91 -10.97
C PHE A 373 -22.18 11.75 -10.61
N LEU A 374 -22.22 12.39 -9.43
CA LEU A 374 -23.44 12.99 -8.91
C LEU A 374 -23.60 14.47 -9.27
N LYS A 375 -22.58 15.27 -9.09
CA LYS A 375 -22.61 16.74 -9.28
C LYS A 375 -23.21 17.19 -10.63
N HIS A 376 -22.99 16.41 -11.68
CA HIS A 376 -23.44 16.71 -13.03
C HIS A 376 -24.83 16.17 -13.36
N ARG A 377 -25.49 15.43 -12.44
CA ARG A 377 -26.85 14.94 -12.64
C ARG A 377 -27.85 16.06 -12.44
N GLU A 378 -28.91 16.06 -13.23
CA GLU A 378 -29.93 17.13 -13.20
C GLU A 378 -30.54 17.35 -11.82
N TYR A 379 -30.77 16.27 -11.07
CA TYR A 379 -31.30 16.32 -9.72
C TYR A 379 -30.41 17.11 -8.74
N PHE A 380 -29.07 17.14 -8.95
CA PHE A 380 -28.11 17.82 -8.10
C PHE A 380 -27.66 19.17 -8.66
N LYS A 381 -28.12 19.57 -9.86
CA LYS A 381 -27.85 20.90 -10.41
C LYS A 381 -28.59 21.97 -9.59
N GLY A 382 -27.85 22.93 -9.05
CA GLY A 382 -28.42 24.06 -8.32
C GLY A 382 -28.76 23.81 -6.85
N ILE A 383 -28.39 22.65 -6.27
CA ILE A 383 -28.54 22.48 -4.83
C ILE A 383 -27.56 23.38 -4.06
N SER A 384 -27.93 23.77 -2.84
CA SER A 384 -27.06 24.56 -1.98
C SER A 384 -25.81 23.80 -1.57
N ASP A 385 -24.70 24.49 -1.36
CA ASP A 385 -23.43 23.91 -0.86
C ASP A 385 -23.61 23.08 0.41
N ARG A 386 -24.52 23.53 1.29
CA ARG A 386 -24.85 22.82 2.53
C ARG A 386 -25.51 21.46 2.23
N SER A 387 -26.44 21.41 1.29
CA SER A 387 -27.09 20.15 0.87
C SER A 387 -26.10 19.23 0.17
N ALA A 388 -25.23 19.77 -0.70
CA ALA A 388 -24.15 19.02 -1.32
C ALA A 388 -23.20 18.40 -0.28
N THR A 389 -22.81 19.17 0.72
CA THR A 389 -21.98 18.68 1.83
C THR A 389 -22.66 17.56 2.64
N ASN A 390 -23.99 17.65 2.86
CA ASN A 390 -24.74 16.59 3.52
C ASN A 390 -24.78 15.29 2.70
N VAL A 391 -24.91 15.40 1.37
CA VAL A 391 -24.82 14.22 0.47
C VAL A 391 -23.43 13.58 0.58
N ILE A 392 -22.36 14.37 0.57
CA ILE A 392 -20.99 13.87 0.71
C ILE A 392 -20.79 13.17 2.06
N LYS A 393 -21.34 13.72 3.15
CA LYS A 393 -21.31 13.06 4.48
C LYS A 393 -22.04 11.72 4.47
N LEU A 394 -23.20 11.65 3.81
CA LEU A 394 -23.94 10.40 3.65
C LEU A 394 -23.16 9.36 2.84
N LEU A 395 -22.48 9.80 1.77
CA LEU A 395 -21.59 8.94 0.99
C LEU A 395 -20.43 8.41 1.83
N SER A 396 -19.83 9.25 2.67
CA SER A 396 -18.76 8.83 3.59
C SER A 396 -19.25 7.78 4.59
N ALA A 397 -20.46 7.98 5.15
CA ALA A 397 -21.07 7.00 6.06
C ALA A 397 -21.37 5.67 5.35
N ALA A 398 -21.95 5.71 4.16
CA ALA A 398 -22.24 4.51 3.37
C ALA A 398 -20.95 3.75 3.00
N THR A 399 -19.89 4.48 2.67
CA THR A 399 -18.56 3.89 2.39
C THR A 399 -17.99 3.18 3.61
N GLY A 400 -18.12 3.76 4.81
CA GLY A 400 -17.67 3.12 6.04
C GLY A 400 -18.43 1.83 6.36
N LEU A 401 -19.75 1.82 6.17
CA LEU A 401 -20.56 0.61 6.34
C LEU A 401 -20.20 -0.48 5.31
N LEU A 402 -19.96 -0.11 4.06
CA LEU A 402 -19.50 -1.03 3.04
C LEU A 402 -18.10 -1.60 3.37
N ALA A 403 -17.22 -0.79 3.92
CA ALA A 403 -15.90 -1.25 4.37
C ALA A 403 -16.00 -2.32 5.48
N ILE A 404 -16.94 -2.19 6.41
CA ILE A 404 -17.21 -3.22 7.43
C ILE A 404 -17.63 -4.53 6.77
N ALA A 405 -18.59 -4.48 5.84
CA ALA A 405 -19.05 -5.67 5.14
C ALA A 405 -17.91 -6.36 4.37
N LEU A 406 -17.08 -5.60 3.66
CA LEU A 406 -15.92 -6.12 2.93
C LEU A 406 -14.83 -6.66 3.88
N GLY A 407 -14.62 -6.03 5.03
CA GLY A 407 -13.69 -6.51 6.06
C GLY A 407 -14.08 -7.88 6.62
N LEU A 408 -15.38 -8.11 6.82
CA LEU A 408 -15.91 -9.41 7.27
C LEU A 408 -15.70 -10.51 6.20
N LEU A 409 -15.69 -10.15 4.92
CA LEU A 409 -15.44 -11.10 3.82
C LEU A 409 -13.95 -11.40 3.61
N ALA A 410 -13.06 -10.50 4.06
CA ALA A 410 -11.61 -10.62 3.84
C ALA A 410 -10.92 -11.74 4.64
N GLY A 411 -11.62 -12.41 5.57
CA GLY A 411 -11.05 -13.37 6.52
C GLY A 411 -10.37 -14.61 5.93
N ASN A 412 -10.67 -14.96 4.68
CA ASN A 412 -10.15 -16.16 4.02
C ASN A 412 -8.89 -15.93 3.18
N LEU A 413 -8.32 -14.73 3.24
CA LEU A 413 -7.12 -14.37 2.48
C LEU A 413 -5.85 -14.90 3.18
N GLY A 414 -4.87 -15.36 2.40
CA GLY A 414 -3.54 -15.78 2.88
C GLY A 414 -2.72 -14.63 3.48
N SER A 415 -1.40 -14.54 3.21
CA SER A 415 -0.57 -13.40 3.64
C SER A 415 -1.18 -12.07 3.15
N ILE A 416 -1.54 -11.19 4.12
CA ILE A 416 -2.25 -9.93 3.88
C ILE A 416 -1.41 -9.00 3.00
N PHE A 417 -0.11 -8.93 3.25
CA PHE A 417 0.80 -8.04 2.50
C PHE A 417 0.88 -8.42 1.02
N GLN A 418 1.24 -9.66 0.73
CA GLN A 418 1.40 -10.14 -0.65
C GLN A 418 0.08 -10.04 -1.44
N MET A 419 -1.04 -10.43 -0.81
CA MET A 419 -2.36 -10.35 -1.42
C MET A 419 -2.74 -8.92 -1.76
N THR A 420 -2.51 -7.99 -0.81
CA THR A 420 -2.79 -6.57 -1.00
C THR A 420 -1.99 -6.03 -2.19
N GLN A 421 -0.69 -6.27 -2.23
CA GLN A 421 0.17 -5.77 -3.31
C GLN A 421 -0.16 -6.41 -4.66
N THR A 422 -0.50 -7.71 -4.66
CA THR A 422 -0.87 -8.43 -5.88
C THR A 422 -2.17 -7.88 -6.48
N VAL A 423 -3.24 -7.81 -5.70
CA VAL A 423 -4.57 -7.39 -6.17
C VAL A 423 -4.62 -5.90 -6.48
N LEU A 424 -4.13 -5.06 -5.55
CA LEU A 424 -4.16 -3.63 -5.76
C LEU A 424 -3.22 -3.19 -6.89
N GLY A 425 -2.07 -3.84 -7.05
CA GLY A 425 -1.15 -3.59 -8.16
C GLY A 425 -1.78 -3.88 -9.52
N ALA A 426 -2.51 -4.98 -9.63
CA ALA A 426 -3.20 -5.36 -10.86
C ALA A 426 -4.34 -4.40 -11.26
N ILE A 427 -5.00 -3.79 -10.28
CA ILE A 427 -6.09 -2.83 -10.52
C ILE A 427 -5.53 -1.44 -10.81
N SER A 428 -4.59 -0.96 -10.00
CA SER A 428 -4.07 0.39 -10.11
C SER A 428 -3.07 0.58 -11.24
N GLY A 429 -2.30 -0.45 -11.62
CA GLY A 429 -1.34 -0.36 -12.71
C GLY A 429 -1.96 0.16 -14.01
N PRO A 430 -3.01 -0.49 -14.55
CA PRO A 430 -3.72 -0.01 -15.72
C PRO A 430 -4.30 1.41 -15.58
N LEU A 431 -4.84 1.74 -14.41
CA LEU A 431 -5.36 3.07 -14.11
C LEU A 431 -4.27 4.15 -14.18
N ILE A 432 -3.14 3.91 -13.53
CA ILE A 432 -1.98 4.80 -13.57
C ILE A 432 -1.43 4.90 -14.99
N GLY A 433 -1.49 3.82 -15.76
CA GLY A 433 -1.11 3.78 -17.17
C GLY A 433 -1.88 4.79 -18.03
N ILE A 434 -3.19 5.05 -17.75
CA ILE A 434 -3.95 6.10 -18.43
C ILE A 434 -3.35 7.48 -18.13
N PHE A 435 -3.05 7.76 -16.86
CA PHE A 435 -2.44 9.04 -16.46
C PHE A 435 -1.06 9.24 -17.12
N ILE A 436 -0.20 8.22 -17.06
CA ILE A 436 1.14 8.27 -17.67
C ILE A 436 1.03 8.43 -19.19
N SER A 437 0.09 7.72 -19.85
CA SER A 437 -0.19 7.92 -21.27
C SER A 437 -0.63 9.35 -21.56
N GLY A 438 -1.48 9.93 -20.72
CA GLY A 438 -1.91 11.32 -20.86
C GLY A 438 -0.77 12.32 -20.70
N ILE A 439 0.16 12.08 -19.77
CA ILE A 439 1.28 12.98 -19.43
C ILE A 439 2.43 12.82 -20.43
N CYS A 440 2.77 11.58 -20.81
CA CYS A 440 4.00 11.27 -21.56
C CYS A 440 3.78 10.95 -23.04
N VAL A 441 2.55 10.64 -23.47
CA VAL A 441 2.24 10.26 -24.86
C VAL A 441 1.38 11.34 -25.52
N PRO A 442 1.97 12.32 -26.21
CA PRO A 442 1.23 13.49 -26.72
C PRO A 442 0.19 13.10 -27.80
N TRP A 443 0.47 12.09 -28.61
CA TRP A 443 -0.46 11.61 -29.65
C TRP A 443 -1.59 10.72 -29.11
N ALA A 444 -1.58 10.38 -27.82
CA ALA A 444 -2.60 9.53 -27.22
C ALA A 444 -4.00 10.15 -27.29
N ASN A 445 -4.97 9.35 -27.78
CA ASN A 445 -6.38 9.72 -27.88
C ASN A 445 -7.27 8.87 -26.94
N ALA A 446 -8.55 9.24 -26.84
CA ALA A 446 -9.51 8.56 -25.94
C ALA A 446 -9.72 7.08 -26.27
N LYS A 447 -9.70 6.71 -27.57
CA LYS A 447 -9.87 5.31 -28.01
C LYS A 447 -8.66 4.47 -27.61
N GLY A 448 -7.45 4.99 -27.82
CA GLY A 448 -6.23 4.35 -27.40
C GLY A 448 -6.13 4.16 -25.90
N ALA A 449 -6.45 5.22 -25.13
CA ALA A 449 -6.43 5.15 -23.67
C ALA A 449 -7.46 4.14 -23.12
N ALA A 450 -8.67 4.11 -23.68
CA ALA A 450 -9.70 3.13 -23.28
C ALA A 450 -9.30 1.70 -23.63
N SER A 451 -8.80 1.45 -24.84
CA SER A 451 -8.34 0.12 -25.27
C SER A 451 -7.14 -0.35 -24.44
N GLY A 452 -6.16 0.53 -24.24
CA GLY A 452 -4.99 0.24 -23.41
C GLY A 452 -5.38 -0.15 -21.99
N PHE A 453 -6.28 0.61 -21.38
CA PHE A 453 -6.78 0.31 -20.04
C PHE A 453 -7.50 -1.04 -19.99
N VAL A 454 -8.47 -1.29 -20.87
CA VAL A 454 -9.29 -2.52 -20.82
C VAL A 454 -8.43 -3.76 -21.02
N VAL A 455 -7.57 -3.76 -22.05
CA VAL A 455 -6.71 -4.90 -22.33
C VAL A 455 -5.70 -5.13 -21.19
N SER A 456 -5.06 -4.07 -20.69
CA SER A 456 -4.14 -4.17 -19.57
C SER A 456 -4.81 -4.64 -18.29
N PHE A 457 -6.00 -4.12 -17.97
CA PHE A 457 -6.76 -4.53 -16.80
C PHE A 457 -7.14 -6.01 -16.85
N LEU A 458 -7.65 -6.49 -17.99
CA LEU A 458 -7.98 -7.90 -18.18
C LEU A 458 -6.74 -8.78 -18.10
N SER A 459 -5.61 -8.37 -18.70
CA SER A 459 -4.35 -9.11 -18.62
C SER A 459 -3.84 -9.22 -17.19
N CYS A 460 -3.83 -8.12 -16.44
CA CYS A 460 -3.42 -8.13 -15.02
C CYS A 460 -4.38 -8.96 -14.16
N LEU A 461 -5.68 -8.88 -14.41
CA LEU A 461 -6.67 -9.71 -13.71
C LEU A 461 -6.44 -11.20 -14.00
N THR A 462 -6.15 -11.57 -15.25
CA THR A 462 -5.84 -12.96 -15.64
C THR A 462 -4.59 -13.47 -14.91
N LEU A 463 -3.54 -12.64 -14.78
CA LEU A 463 -2.34 -12.99 -14.01
C LEU A 463 -2.68 -13.28 -12.53
N VAL A 464 -3.49 -12.44 -11.92
CA VAL A 464 -3.88 -12.61 -10.50
C VAL A 464 -4.75 -13.85 -10.32
N VAL A 465 -5.80 -14.00 -11.13
CA VAL A 465 -6.72 -15.16 -11.05
C VAL A 465 -5.97 -16.45 -11.34
N GLY A 466 -5.12 -16.47 -12.38
CA GLY A 466 -4.31 -17.65 -12.73
C GLY A 466 -3.37 -18.09 -11.61
N LYS A 467 -2.77 -17.11 -10.90
CA LYS A 467 -1.94 -17.38 -9.71
C LYS A 467 -2.76 -18.04 -8.59
N PHE A 468 -3.98 -17.55 -8.32
CA PHE A 468 -4.85 -18.14 -7.29
C PHE A 468 -5.36 -19.53 -7.68
N MET A 469 -5.74 -19.74 -8.93
CA MET A 469 -6.23 -21.05 -9.42
C MET A 469 -5.17 -22.15 -9.36
N ARG A 470 -3.88 -21.78 -9.43
CA ARG A 470 -2.75 -22.71 -9.28
C ARG A 470 -2.34 -22.99 -7.84
N GLY A 471 -3.19 -22.62 -6.87
CA GLY A 471 -2.93 -22.83 -5.44
C GLY A 471 -2.10 -21.72 -4.79
N GLY A 472 -1.84 -20.62 -5.53
CA GLY A 472 -1.16 -19.44 -4.98
C GLY A 472 0.20 -19.76 -4.38
N ALA A 473 1.02 -20.61 -5.04
CA ALA A 473 2.31 -21.04 -4.53
C ALA A 473 3.07 -19.84 -3.97
N SER A 474 3.09 -19.75 -2.64
CA SER A 474 3.95 -18.79 -1.97
C SER A 474 5.39 -19.25 -2.22
N PRO A 475 6.27 -18.37 -2.68
CA PRO A 475 7.68 -18.72 -2.81
C PRO A 475 8.18 -19.25 -1.46
N PRO A 476 9.16 -20.16 -1.47
CA PRO A 476 9.66 -20.78 -0.24
C PRO A 476 10.14 -19.69 0.71
N MET A 477 9.73 -19.81 1.98
CA MET A 477 10.27 -18.99 3.07
C MET A 477 11.74 -19.36 3.29
N LEU A 478 12.53 -18.41 3.76
CA LEU A 478 13.90 -18.71 4.22
C LEU A 478 13.87 -19.71 5.38
N PRO A 479 14.93 -20.47 5.63
CA PRO A 479 14.94 -21.53 6.63
C PRO A 479 14.46 -21.05 8.01
N LEU A 480 13.57 -21.84 8.63
CA LEU A 480 13.01 -21.61 9.96
C LEU A 480 13.42 -22.77 10.86
N SER A 481 13.61 -22.51 12.16
CA SER A 481 14.02 -23.51 13.13
C SER A 481 12.95 -23.70 14.20
N VAL A 482 12.78 -24.94 14.65
CA VAL A 482 11.99 -25.32 15.82
C VAL A 482 12.82 -26.02 16.90
N ALA A 483 14.14 -26.09 16.71
CA ALA A 483 15.05 -26.82 17.61
C ALA A 483 15.07 -26.30 19.05
N GLY A 484 14.73 -25.01 19.26
CA GLY A 484 14.67 -24.41 20.60
C GLY A 484 13.24 -24.33 21.18
N CYS A 485 12.24 -24.89 20.51
CA CYS A 485 10.89 -25.01 21.05
C CYS A 485 10.91 -26.14 22.10
N GLY A 486 10.92 -25.84 23.39
CA GLY A 486 11.02 -26.84 24.49
C GLY A 486 10.08 -28.03 24.35
N ASP A 487 10.16 -29.02 25.24
CA ASP A 487 9.55 -30.36 25.22
C ASP A 487 8.02 -30.49 24.94
N ALA A 488 7.37 -29.46 24.46
CA ALA A 488 5.99 -29.55 23.97
C ALA A 488 5.84 -30.44 22.71
N PHE A 489 6.96 -30.69 21.99
CA PHE A 489 7.06 -31.73 20.97
C PHE A 489 7.66 -32.98 21.59
N GLY A 490 6.85 -33.68 22.42
CA GLY A 490 7.20 -34.98 22.96
C GLY A 490 7.59 -35.93 21.84
N ASN A 491 8.81 -36.53 21.98
CA ASN A 491 9.34 -37.74 21.32
C ASN A 491 8.55 -38.22 20.07
N SER A 492 8.52 -37.44 19.03
CA SER A 492 8.21 -37.93 17.70
C SER A 492 9.48 -37.81 16.89
N THR A 493 10.17 -38.92 16.74
CA THR A 493 11.25 -39.15 15.79
C THR A 493 10.79 -39.11 14.33
N ASP A 494 9.75 -38.34 14.05
CA ASP A 494 9.23 -38.06 12.71
C ASP A 494 9.52 -36.60 12.32
N ILE A 495 10.83 -36.24 12.29
CA ILE A 495 11.24 -35.12 11.45
C ILE A 495 11.33 -35.67 10.02
N ALA A 496 10.17 -36.00 9.47
CA ALA A 496 10.04 -36.12 8.03
C ALA A 496 10.01 -34.70 7.46
N VAL A 497 11.05 -34.38 6.74
CA VAL A 497 11.08 -33.33 5.72
C VAL A 497 9.72 -33.32 5.02
N LEU A 498 8.85 -32.36 5.39
CA LEU A 498 7.58 -32.09 4.70
C LEU A 498 7.89 -31.56 3.31
N GLY A 499 8.05 -32.48 2.37
CA GLY A 499 8.36 -32.14 0.96
C GLY A 499 8.46 -33.33 0.03
N LEU A 500 8.16 -34.58 0.44
CA LEU A 500 8.12 -35.69 -0.50
C LEU A 500 6.98 -36.65 -0.17
N ASN A 501 6.02 -36.76 -1.06
CA ASN A 501 5.07 -37.89 -1.16
C ASN A 501 5.85 -39.20 -1.26
N THR A 502 5.73 -40.08 -0.27
CA THR A 502 6.09 -41.48 -0.44
C THR A 502 4.94 -42.36 0.01
N THR A 503 4.41 -43.05 -0.98
CA THR A 503 3.54 -44.22 -0.83
C THR A 503 4.24 -45.30 0.00
N SER A 504 3.49 -45.86 0.91
CA SER A 504 3.78 -47.00 1.78
C SER A 504 4.43 -48.20 1.07
N LEU A 505 5.47 -48.77 1.67
CA LEU A 505 5.70 -50.21 1.64
C LEU A 505 6.32 -50.66 2.98
N ASP A 506 5.57 -51.51 3.64
CA ASP A 506 5.86 -52.27 4.84
C ASP A 506 6.97 -53.32 4.57
N TYR A 507 8.01 -53.39 5.39
CA TYR A 507 8.68 -54.67 5.62
C TYR A 507 9.50 -54.65 6.94
N GLY A 508 9.36 -55.72 7.69
CA GLY A 508 9.77 -55.89 9.07
C GLY A 508 11.24 -56.21 9.34
N SER A 509 11.53 -56.01 10.59
CA SER A 509 12.48 -56.67 11.53
C SER A 509 13.93 -57.06 11.08
N ASP A 510 14.83 -56.66 11.98
CA ASP A 510 16.13 -57.26 12.32
C ASP A 510 17.25 -57.26 11.26
N VAL A 511 18.32 -56.51 11.56
CA VAL A 511 19.72 -57.01 11.67
C VAL A 511 20.66 -55.81 11.94
N SER A 512 21.43 -55.93 13.01
CA SER A 512 22.61 -55.12 13.33
C SER A 512 23.74 -55.40 12.32
N THR A 513 24.20 -54.38 11.58
CA THR A 513 25.55 -54.42 10.97
C THR A 513 26.12 -53.02 10.85
N SER A 514 27.36 -52.91 11.36
CA SER A 514 28.26 -51.77 11.25
C SER A 514 28.54 -51.38 9.79
N PHE A 515 28.36 -50.12 9.42
CA PHE A 515 28.79 -49.56 8.14
C PHE A 515 30.04 -48.68 8.29
N PRO A 516 30.98 -48.73 7.33
CA PRO A 516 32.12 -47.84 7.23
C PRO A 516 31.73 -46.46 6.71
N PRO A 517 32.55 -45.41 6.91
CA PRO A 517 32.23 -44.06 6.46
C PRO A 517 32.24 -44.00 4.92
N GLN A 518 31.11 -43.68 4.33
CA GLN A 518 31.02 -43.35 2.93
C GLN A 518 31.05 -41.83 2.72
N ASP A 519 31.94 -41.43 1.80
CA ASP A 519 32.08 -40.09 1.26
C ASP A 519 30.73 -39.55 0.76
N PHE A 520 30.30 -38.43 1.33
CA PHE A 520 29.21 -37.60 0.80
C PHE A 520 29.77 -36.73 -0.33
N SER A 521 30.00 -37.30 -1.48
CA SER A 521 30.13 -36.54 -2.73
C SER A 521 28.93 -36.83 -3.63
N THR A 522 28.20 -35.77 -3.90
CA THR A 522 27.29 -35.62 -5.05
C THR A 522 26.11 -36.61 -5.17
N ILE A 523 25.03 -36.30 -4.45
CA ILE A 523 23.68 -36.50 -4.99
C ILE A 523 23.04 -35.11 -4.99
N GLU A 524 23.19 -34.38 -6.08
CA GLU A 524 22.26 -33.32 -6.42
C GLU A 524 20.90 -34.00 -6.61
N PRO A 525 19.86 -33.65 -5.85
CA PRO A 525 18.53 -34.08 -6.24
C PRO A 525 18.23 -33.41 -7.58
N ASP A 526 17.91 -34.21 -8.59
CA ASP A 526 17.23 -33.75 -9.80
C ASP A 526 15.93 -33.07 -9.35
N VAL A 527 16.03 -31.78 -9.04
CA VAL A 527 14.88 -30.89 -8.92
C VAL A 527 14.40 -30.77 -10.35
N GLU A 528 13.37 -31.53 -10.73
CA GLU A 528 12.60 -31.24 -11.91
C GLU A 528 12.33 -29.74 -11.89
N GLU A 529 12.96 -28.99 -12.79
CA GLU A 529 12.71 -27.58 -13.01
C GLU A 529 11.23 -27.44 -13.39
N GLU A 530 10.37 -27.28 -12.37
CA GLU A 530 8.96 -26.98 -12.60
C GLU A 530 8.92 -25.76 -13.52
N SER A 531 8.46 -25.95 -14.73
CA SER A 531 8.49 -24.91 -15.76
C SER A 531 7.77 -23.68 -15.25
N LYS A 532 8.53 -22.63 -14.89
CA LYS A 532 8.00 -21.38 -14.36
C LYS A 532 6.97 -20.80 -15.31
N SER A 533 5.77 -20.61 -14.82
CA SER A 533 4.66 -20.08 -15.59
C SER A 533 4.65 -18.54 -15.52
N ILE A 534 4.02 -17.90 -16.48
CA ILE A 534 3.77 -16.45 -16.46
C ILE A 534 3.00 -15.99 -15.20
N TYR A 535 2.26 -16.88 -14.55
CA TYR A 535 1.53 -16.60 -13.30
C TYR A 535 2.43 -16.54 -12.06
N ASP A 536 3.68 -17.02 -12.18
CA ASP A 536 4.66 -17.02 -11.07
C ASP A 536 5.47 -15.72 -11.00
N ILE A 537 5.18 -14.75 -11.88
CA ILE A 537 5.81 -13.43 -11.85
C ILE A 537 5.66 -12.80 -10.46
N SER A 538 6.75 -12.16 -9.99
CA SER A 538 6.79 -11.44 -8.73
C SER A 538 5.68 -10.40 -8.65
N TYR A 539 5.00 -10.35 -7.51
CA TYR A 539 3.96 -9.35 -7.25
C TYR A 539 4.46 -7.91 -7.36
N CYS A 540 5.76 -7.70 -7.17
CA CYS A 540 6.41 -6.40 -7.31
C CYS A 540 6.27 -5.79 -8.70
N TYR A 541 6.11 -6.62 -9.74
CA TYR A 541 5.94 -6.15 -11.12
C TYR A 541 4.49 -5.92 -11.53
N ASN A 542 3.48 -6.40 -10.80
CA ASN A 542 2.07 -6.35 -11.24
C ASN A 542 1.63 -4.94 -11.64
N GLY A 543 1.92 -3.93 -10.80
CA GLY A 543 1.60 -2.55 -11.12
C GLY A 543 2.39 -2.00 -12.31
N THR A 544 3.68 -2.30 -12.38
CA THR A 544 4.56 -1.86 -13.47
C THR A 544 4.14 -2.47 -14.82
N ILE A 545 3.80 -3.76 -14.85
CA ILE A 545 3.26 -4.45 -16.04
C ILE A 545 1.97 -3.77 -16.49
N GLY A 546 1.06 -3.47 -15.55
CA GLY A 546 -0.18 -2.77 -15.86
C GLY A 546 0.04 -1.40 -16.49
N ILE A 547 0.98 -0.60 -15.98
CA ILE A 547 1.36 0.69 -16.54
C ILE A 547 1.92 0.51 -17.97
N LEU A 548 2.91 -0.35 -18.13
CA LEU A 548 3.61 -0.54 -19.41
C LEU A 548 2.66 -1.04 -20.52
N LEU A 549 1.84 -2.05 -20.22
CA LEU A 549 0.84 -2.54 -21.17
C LEU A 549 -0.15 -1.45 -21.59
N THR A 550 -0.65 -0.66 -20.62
CA THR A 550 -1.57 0.44 -20.95
C THR A 550 -0.92 1.47 -21.85
N VAL A 551 0.31 1.89 -21.54
CA VAL A 551 1.05 2.91 -22.33
C VAL A 551 1.36 2.42 -23.73
N ILE A 552 1.82 1.18 -23.87
CA ILE A 552 2.17 0.57 -25.18
C ILE A 552 0.91 0.46 -26.04
N ILE A 553 -0.16 -0.16 -25.53
CA ILE A 553 -1.40 -0.36 -26.30
C ILE A 553 -2.07 0.97 -26.62
N CYS A 554 -2.10 1.91 -25.65
CA CYS A 554 -2.60 3.26 -25.87
C CYS A 554 -1.85 3.95 -27.00
N SER A 555 -0.52 3.89 -27.01
CA SER A 555 0.30 4.48 -28.08
C SER A 555 -0.01 3.89 -29.44
N ILE A 556 0.01 2.56 -29.54
CA ILE A 556 -0.24 1.85 -30.81
C ILE A 556 -1.65 2.15 -31.34
N VAL A 557 -2.68 1.96 -30.53
CA VAL A 557 -4.07 2.16 -30.95
C VAL A 557 -4.32 3.64 -31.32
N SER A 558 -3.71 4.59 -30.61
CA SER A 558 -3.85 6.02 -30.92
C SER A 558 -3.26 6.38 -32.27
N LEU A 559 -2.14 5.78 -32.66
CA LEU A 559 -1.55 5.99 -34.00
C LEU A 559 -2.47 5.50 -35.13
N PHE A 560 -3.16 4.37 -34.94
CA PHE A 560 -4.09 3.83 -35.93
C PHE A 560 -5.46 4.53 -35.96
N THR A 561 -5.92 5.07 -34.81
CA THR A 561 -7.25 5.69 -34.69
C THR A 561 -7.26 7.21 -34.89
N GLY A 562 -6.11 7.79 -35.26
CA GLY A 562 -5.90 9.21 -35.48
C GLY A 562 -5.23 9.87 -34.26
N PRO A 563 -3.93 10.18 -34.38
CA PRO A 563 -3.19 10.83 -33.28
C PRO A 563 -3.75 12.23 -32.99
N MET A 564 -3.76 12.62 -31.72
CA MET A 564 -4.15 13.99 -31.32
C MET A 564 -3.12 15.01 -31.85
N LYS A 565 -3.62 16.15 -32.35
CA LYS A 565 -2.76 17.22 -32.84
C LYS A 565 -2.17 18.04 -31.68
N PRO A 566 -1.01 18.69 -31.88
CA PRO A 566 -0.39 19.53 -30.84
C PRO A 566 -1.32 20.61 -30.27
N ASP A 567 -2.13 21.26 -31.11
CA ASP A 567 -3.07 22.32 -30.71
C ASP A 567 -4.21 21.84 -29.83
N GLU A 568 -4.46 20.51 -29.82
CA GLU A 568 -5.54 19.90 -29.02
C GLU A 568 -5.13 19.53 -27.61
N ILE A 569 -3.82 19.42 -27.35
CA ILE A 569 -3.28 18.89 -26.08
C ILE A 569 -2.81 19.99 -25.11
N ASN A 570 -2.47 21.19 -25.63
CA ASN A 570 -2.02 22.35 -24.83
C ASN A 570 -1.21 21.98 -23.57
N HIS A 571 -1.43 22.63 -22.44
CA HIS A 571 -0.72 22.45 -21.16
C HIS A 571 -1.07 21.15 -20.42
N LEU A 572 -1.73 20.17 -21.05
CA LEU A 572 -2.14 18.90 -20.43
C LEU A 572 -1.16 17.74 -20.64
N VAL A 573 -0.01 18.02 -21.24
CA VAL A 573 1.11 17.08 -21.47
C VAL A 573 2.37 17.66 -20.85
N SER A 574 3.33 16.80 -20.50
CA SER A 574 4.64 17.26 -20.03
C SER A 574 5.24 18.29 -21.00
N PRO A 575 5.67 19.46 -20.54
CA PRO A 575 6.22 20.50 -21.41
C PRO A 575 7.36 20.02 -22.32
N TYR A 576 8.24 19.16 -21.78
CA TYR A 576 9.36 18.58 -22.54
C TYR A 576 8.90 17.70 -23.70
N VAL A 577 7.92 16.82 -23.42
CA VAL A 577 7.38 15.90 -24.44
C VAL A 577 6.50 16.65 -25.42
N GLY A 578 5.75 17.64 -24.95
CA GLY A 578 4.91 18.52 -25.79
C GLY A 578 5.73 19.33 -26.80
N SER A 579 6.88 19.89 -26.39
CA SER A 579 7.76 20.65 -27.27
C SER A 579 8.36 19.76 -28.37
N LEU A 580 8.88 18.58 -27.98
CA LEU A 580 9.41 17.61 -28.96
C LEU A 580 8.33 17.18 -29.97
N TYR A 581 7.09 16.99 -29.51
CA TYR A 581 5.99 16.58 -30.38
C TYR A 581 5.57 17.71 -31.32
N ARG A 582 5.52 18.99 -30.88
CA ARG A 582 5.28 20.16 -31.73
C ARG A 582 6.34 20.28 -32.82
N ARG A 583 7.63 20.11 -32.49
CA ARG A 583 8.74 20.12 -33.46
C ARG A 583 8.59 19.01 -34.49
N PHE A 584 8.29 17.78 -34.05
CA PHE A 584 8.06 16.65 -34.96
C PHE A 584 6.87 16.89 -35.89
N TRP A 585 5.78 17.44 -35.38
CA TRP A 585 4.57 17.70 -36.16
C TRP A 585 4.80 18.77 -37.23
N LYS A 586 5.47 19.88 -36.90
CA LYS A 586 5.84 20.92 -37.86
C LYS A 586 6.76 20.39 -38.95
N TYR A 587 7.74 19.61 -38.60
CA TYR A 587 8.61 18.93 -39.56
C TYR A 587 7.81 18.05 -40.54
N ARG A 588 6.83 17.32 -40.04
CA ARG A 588 5.93 16.49 -40.86
C ARG A 588 5.04 17.32 -41.81
N GLU A 589 4.64 18.51 -41.40
CA GLU A 589 3.84 19.44 -42.21
C GLU A 589 4.71 20.28 -43.20
N GLY A 590 6.00 20.09 -43.23
CA GLY A 590 6.93 20.85 -44.07
C GLY A 590 7.09 22.32 -43.66
N LYS A 591 6.70 22.67 -42.43
CA LYS A 591 6.82 24.02 -41.88
C LYS A 591 8.18 24.19 -41.18
N HIS A 592 8.86 25.30 -41.45
CA HIS A 592 10.06 25.66 -40.70
C HIS A 592 9.72 26.08 -39.27
N TYR A 593 10.55 25.68 -38.34
CA TYR A 593 10.45 26.08 -36.93
C TYR A 593 10.93 27.53 -36.81
N THR A 594 10.08 28.43 -36.30
CA THR A 594 10.35 29.87 -36.24
C THR A 594 10.91 30.30 -34.88
N GLU A 595 11.57 31.50 -34.82
CA GLU A 595 11.99 32.09 -33.54
C GLU A 595 10.82 32.33 -32.57
N GLN A 596 9.61 32.59 -33.09
CA GLN A 596 8.41 32.73 -32.27
C GLN A 596 8.04 31.42 -31.57
N ASP A 597 8.21 30.31 -32.28
CA ASP A 597 7.97 28.99 -31.70
C ASP A 597 8.96 28.63 -30.58
N MET A 598 10.21 29.10 -30.69
CA MET A 598 11.21 28.93 -29.63
C MET A 598 10.86 29.77 -28.40
N LYS A 599 10.36 31.00 -28.58
CA LYS A 599 9.93 31.87 -27.48
C LYS A 599 8.71 31.31 -26.77
N ASP A 600 7.70 30.82 -27.52
CA ASP A 600 6.50 30.19 -26.95
C ASP A 600 6.87 28.92 -26.17
N GLU A 601 7.90 28.17 -26.61
CA GLU A 601 8.42 27.00 -25.86
C GLU A 601 9.21 27.43 -24.62
N GLU A 602 10.02 28.48 -24.71
CA GLU A 602 10.74 29.03 -23.56
C GLU A 602 9.78 29.58 -22.52
N ASP A 603 8.69 30.21 -22.95
CA ASP A 603 7.63 30.68 -22.06
C ASP A 603 6.86 29.52 -21.41
N ASP A 604 6.51 28.48 -22.15
CA ASP A 604 5.90 27.26 -21.61
C ASP A 604 6.84 26.53 -20.61
N VAL A 605 8.11 26.41 -20.94
CA VAL A 605 9.15 25.86 -20.06
C VAL A 605 9.49 26.83 -18.93
N GLY A 606 9.51 28.14 -19.22
CA GLY A 606 9.74 29.21 -18.27
C GLY A 606 8.63 29.34 -17.24
N ILE A 607 7.37 29.22 -17.63
CA ILE A 607 6.22 29.12 -16.71
C ILE A 607 6.41 27.91 -15.79
N SER A 608 6.87 26.78 -16.33
CA SER A 608 7.19 25.61 -15.51
C SER A 608 8.39 25.86 -14.57
N MET A 609 9.36 26.70 -14.94
CA MET A 609 10.51 27.10 -14.11
C MET A 609 10.20 28.23 -13.13
N VAL A 610 9.35 29.20 -13.50
CA VAL A 610 8.90 30.27 -12.59
C VAL A 610 7.99 29.72 -11.51
N VAL A 611 7.10 28.78 -11.85
CA VAL A 611 6.34 28.00 -10.88
C VAL A 611 7.27 27.19 -9.93
N ARG A 612 8.53 26.95 -10.31
CA ARG A 612 9.55 26.33 -9.45
C ARG A 612 10.27 27.34 -8.52
N ARG A 613 10.27 28.63 -8.84
CA ARG A 613 10.98 29.67 -8.04
C ARG A 613 10.07 30.42 -7.06
N THR A 614 8.75 30.32 -7.21
CA THR A 614 7.74 30.85 -6.27
C THR A 614 7.17 29.71 -5.39
#